data_d4c29f0613989b07ce612c15bcc78601
#
_entry.id   d4c29f0613989b07ce612c15bcc78601
#
_cell.length_a   1.000
_cell.length_b   1.000
_cell.length_c   1.000
_cell.angle_alpha   90.00
_cell.angle_beta   90.00
_cell.angle_gamma   90.00
#
_symmetry.space_group_name_H-M   'P 1'
#
loop_
_entity.id
_entity.type
_entity.pdbx_description
1 polymer ?
#
loop_
_entity_poly.entity_id
_entity_poly.type
_entity_poly.pdbx_seq_one_letter_code
_entity_poly.pdbx_strand_id
1 'polypeptide(L)' 'MMAREDFTGDTLIEKFKLRLRDLMNDRADNIATGSCTSFDEYKHQSGVIEGLALAERELLDIIQELERL' A
#
# COMPACT_ATOMS: atom_id res chain seq x y z
N MET A 1 -1.17 24.97 -15.58
CA MET A 1 -1.14 23.87 -15.15
C MET A 1 -0.93 23.68 -13.76
N MET A 2 -1.68 22.97 -13.21
CA MET A 2 -1.67 22.84 -11.87
C MET A 2 -0.79 21.81 -11.42
N ALA A 3 -0.37 20.97 -12.27
CA ALA A 3 0.37 19.83 -11.88
C ALA A 3 1.57 20.16 -11.04
N ARG A 4 2.23 21.31 -11.39
CA ARG A 4 3.35 21.62 -10.67
C ARG A 4 3.06 21.99 -9.27
N GLU A 5 1.99 22.67 -9.02
CA GLU A 5 1.67 23.09 -7.71
C GLU A 5 1.26 21.94 -6.85
N ASP A 6 0.73 20.88 -7.46
CA ASP A 6 0.30 19.75 -6.68
C ASP A 6 1.44 18.80 -6.36
N PHE A 7 2.62 19.01 -6.95
CA PHE A 7 3.69 18.07 -6.74
C PHE A 7 4.53 18.48 -5.54
N THR A 8 4.07 18.15 -4.37
CA THR A 8 4.78 18.42 -3.14
C THR A 8 5.09 17.09 -2.50
N GLY A 9 5.96 17.09 -1.51
CA GLY A 9 6.27 15.89 -0.78
C GLY A 9 5.06 15.28 -0.12
N ASP A 10 4.19 16.14 0.44
CA ASP A 10 3.01 15.66 1.11
C ASP A 10 2.04 15.02 0.12
N THR A 11 1.90 15.61 -1.07
CA THR A 11 1.01 15.05 -2.08
C THR A 11 1.52 13.71 -2.58
N LEU A 12 2.83 13.59 -2.78
CA LEU A 12 3.42 12.35 -3.24
C LEU A 12 3.21 11.25 -2.22
N ILE A 13 3.45 11.55 -0.95
CA ILE A 13 3.30 10.58 0.11
C ILE A 13 1.86 10.13 0.23
N GLU A 14 0.91 11.08 0.16
CA GLU A 14 -0.50 10.73 0.23
C GLU A 14 -0.90 9.80 -0.91
N LYS A 15 -0.44 10.11 -2.11
CA LYS A 15 -0.76 9.27 -3.25
C LYS A 15 -0.17 7.88 -3.10
N PHE A 16 1.04 7.78 -2.58
CA PHE A 16 1.69 6.51 -2.40
C PHE A 16 0.94 5.68 -1.35
N LYS A 17 0.50 6.32 -0.27
CA LYS A 17 -0.26 5.61 0.74
C LYS A 17 -1.54 5.03 0.15
N LEU A 18 -2.24 5.81 -0.66
CA LEU A 18 -3.47 5.35 -1.28
C LEU A 18 -3.20 4.20 -2.25
N ARG A 19 -2.09 4.27 -2.99
CA ARG A 19 -1.74 3.19 -3.91
C ARG A 19 -1.44 1.90 -3.18
N LEU A 20 -0.75 1.99 -2.04
CA LEU A 20 -0.47 0.81 -1.24
C LEU A 20 -1.77 0.18 -0.76
N ARG A 21 -2.70 1.03 -0.31
CA ARG A 21 -3.97 0.54 0.21
C ARG A 21 -4.80 -0.11 -0.90
N ASP A 22 -4.79 0.50 -2.08
CA ASP A 22 -5.51 -0.05 -3.22
C ASP A 22 -4.94 -1.41 -3.62
N LEU A 23 -3.62 -1.55 -3.60
CA LEU A 23 -2.99 -2.82 -3.94
C LEU A 23 -3.36 -3.90 -2.93
N MET A 24 -3.39 -3.56 -1.64
CA MET A 24 -3.78 -4.51 -0.62
C MET A 24 -5.24 -4.93 -0.80
N ASN A 25 -6.11 -3.98 -1.08
CA ASN A 25 -7.52 -4.25 -1.24
C ASN A 25 -7.77 -5.14 -2.47
N ASP A 26 -7.04 -4.90 -3.56
CA ASP A 26 -7.17 -5.72 -4.75
C ASP A 26 -6.79 -7.17 -4.46
N ARG A 27 -5.72 -7.38 -3.69
CA ARG A 27 -5.30 -8.73 -3.36
C ARG A 27 -6.29 -9.40 -2.42
N ALA A 28 -6.81 -8.65 -1.46
CA ALA A 28 -7.79 -9.19 -0.53
C ALA A 28 -9.07 -9.57 -1.27
N ASP A 29 -9.49 -8.74 -2.23
CA ASP A 29 -10.68 -9.02 -3.01
C ASP A 29 -10.48 -10.28 -3.85
N ASN A 30 -9.29 -10.47 -4.42
CA ASN A 30 -9.01 -11.67 -5.21
C ASN A 30 -9.15 -12.92 -4.35
N ILE A 31 -8.68 -12.87 -3.11
CA ILE A 31 -8.83 -14.01 -2.21
C ILE A 31 -10.30 -14.22 -1.88
N ALA A 32 -11.01 -13.14 -1.56
CA ALA A 32 -12.39 -13.22 -1.14
C ALA A 32 -13.32 -13.73 -2.24
N THR A 33 -12.99 -13.42 -3.50
CA THR A 33 -13.85 -13.83 -4.60
C THR A 33 -13.50 -15.23 -5.14
N GLY A 34 -12.56 -15.90 -4.48
CA GLY A 34 -12.26 -17.28 -4.87
C GLY A 34 -11.35 -17.42 -6.05
N SER A 35 -10.58 -16.39 -6.40
CA SER A 35 -9.67 -16.51 -7.51
C SER A 35 -8.44 -17.32 -7.14
N CYS A 36 -8.21 -17.61 -5.87
CA CYS A 36 -7.13 -18.49 -5.48
C CYS A 36 -7.61 -19.93 -5.59
N THR A 37 -6.92 -20.74 -6.39
CA THR A 37 -7.36 -22.10 -6.64
C THR A 37 -6.54 -23.13 -5.86
N SER A 38 -5.52 -22.69 -5.14
CA SER A 38 -4.71 -23.60 -4.35
C SER A 38 -4.24 -22.91 -3.08
N PHE A 39 -3.78 -23.73 -2.13
CA PHE A 39 -3.26 -23.19 -0.89
C PHE A 39 -1.99 -22.38 -1.15
N ASP A 40 -1.19 -22.80 -2.12
CA ASP A 40 0.03 -22.07 -2.46
C ASP A 40 -0.30 -20.69 -3.02
N GLU A 41 -1.33 -20.58 -3.84
CA GLU A 41 -1.75 -19.29 -4.35
C GLU A 41 -2.27 -18.41 -3.24
N TYR A 42 -3.01 -18.99 -2.31
CA TYR A 42 -3.54 -18.26 -1.17
C TYR A 42 -2.38 -17.73 -0.32
N LYS A 43 -1.38 -18.56 -0.06
CA LYS A 43 -0.22 -18.14 0.73
C LYS A 43 0.56 -17.04 0.01
N HIS A 44 0.67 -17.14 -1.30
CA HIS A 44 1.37 -16.13 -2.08
C HIS A 44 0.64 -14.79 -1.97
N GLN A 45 -0.67 -14.78 -2.15
CA GLN A 45 -1.43 -13.54 -2.08
C GLN A 45 -1.41 -12.95 -0.68
N SER A 46 -1.49 -13.81 0.34
CA SER A 46 -1.40 -13.33 1.72
C SER A 46 -0.04 -12.72 2.00
N GLY A 47 1.02 -13.30 1.44
CA GLY A 47 2.37 -12.77 1.58
C GLY A 47 2.51 -11.42 0.92
N VAL A 48 1.88 -11.22 -0.24
CA VAL A 48 1.92 -9.94 -0.93
C VAL A 48 1.24 -8.88 -0.06
N ILE A 49 0.07 -9.22 0.52
CA ILE A 49 -0.64 -8.27 1.39
C ILE A 49 0.21 -7.93 2.59
N GLU A 50 0.84 -8.94 3.19
CA GLU A 50 1.67 -8.70 4.36
C GLU A 50 2.86 -7.81 4.02
N GLY A 51 3.49 -8.03 2.86
CA GLY A 51 4.60 -7.19 2.42
C GLY A 51 4.18 -5.76 2.19
N LEU A 52 3.00 -5.56 1.59
CA LEU A 52 2.49 -4.21 1.35
C LEU A 52 2.15 -3.52 2.67
N ALA A 53 1.63 -4.27 3.64
CA ALA A 53 1.31 -3.73 4.95
C ALA A 53 2.58 -3.33 5.70
N LEU A 54 3.64 -4.11 5.55
CA LEU A 54 4.91 -3.76 6.16
C LEU A 54 5.47 -2.49 5.54
N ALA A 55 5.36 -2.35 4.22
CA ALA A 55 5.83 -1.15 3.54
C ALA A 55 5.04 0.07 4.00
N GLU A 56 3.73 -0.09 4.19
CA GLU A 56 2.90 1.00 4.68
C GLU A 56 3.34 1.41 6.08
N ARG A 57 3.61 0.43 6.93
CA ARG A 57 4.04 0.73 8.29
C ARG A 57 5.36 1.48 8.31
N GLU A 58 6.31 1.08 7.46
CA GLU A 58 7.60 1.75 7.39
C GLU A 58 7.42 3.20 6.93
N LEU A 59 6.54 3.41 5.96
CA LEU A 59 6.27 4.74 5.47
C LEU A 59 5.69 5.63 6.58
N LEU A 60 4.73 5.09 7.34
CA LEU A 60 4.12 5.85 8.41
C LEU A 60 5.13 6.17 9.51
N ASP A 61 6.03 5.24 9.80
CA ASP A 61 7.06 5.46 10.81
C ASP A 61 7.99 6.59 10.37
N ILE A 62 8.37 6.61 9.09
CA ILE A 62 9.23 7.66 8.57
C ILE A 62 8.53 9.01 8.67
N ILE A 63 7.25 9.06 8.33
CA ILE A 63 6.49 10.29 8.42
C ILE A 63 6.50 10.81 9.85
N GLN A 64 6.29 9.93 10.83
CA GLN A 64 6.31 10.33 12.21
C GLN A 64 7.68 10.84 12.65
N GLU A 65 8.73 10.20 12.19
CA GLU A 65 10.08 10.65 12.51
C GLU A 65 10.32 12.04 12.00
N LEU A 66 9.88 12.31 10.77
CA LEU A 66 10.08 13.63 10.18
C LEU A 66 9.26 14.68 10.90
N GLU A 67 8.09 14.33 11.37
CA GLU A 67 7.26 15.28 12.09
C GLU A 67 7.82 15.65 13.45
N ARG A 68 8.70 14.82 14.00
CA ARG A 68 9.28 15.14 15.27
C ARG A 68 10.46 16.05 15.15
N LEU A 69 10.96 16.24 13.96
CA LEU A 69 12.10 17.14 13.76
C LEU A 69 11.64 18.58 13.88
#